data_c09bcadf8f342f01d18db8cadf9a2154
#
_entry.id   c09bcadf8f342f01d18db8cadf9a2154
#
_cell.length_a   1.000
_cell.length_b   1.000
_cell.length_c   1.000
_cell.angle_alpha   90.00
_cell.angle_beta   90.00
_cell.angle_gamma   90.00
#
_symmetry.space_group_name_H-M   'P 1'
#
loop_
_entity.id
_entity.type
_entity.pdbx_description
1 polymer ?
#
loop_
_entity_poly.entity_id
_entity_poly.type
_entity_poly.pdbx_seq_one_letter_code
_entity_poly.pdbx_strand_id
1 'polypeptide(L)'
;MKKIITLIVLLASTLSMQAQKFALVDMDYILKNVPAYERANEQLAQVSKKWQAEVDALTTEAQTLYKNYQNEVVFLSAEQKKAKQDAIMEKEKQAAELKRKYFGPEGELYKKRTSLMSPIQDEIYNAIKDIADLRGYQLVLDRASDAAIIFGSPKIDISNEVLSKLGYSH
;
A
#
# COMPACT_ATOMS: atom_id res chain seq x y z
N MET A 1 54.25 3.30 -38.06
CA MET A 1 53.49 4.35 -37.38
C MET A 1 51.98 4.15 -37.57
N LYS A 2 51.43 4.06 -38.80
CA LYS A 2 49.96 3.87 -39.01
C LYS A 2 49.38 2.67 -38.31
N LYS A 3 50.05 1.49 -38.33
CA LYS A 3 49.57 0.25 -37.64
C LYS A 3 49.54 0.38 -36.12
N ILE A 4 50.45 1.14 -35.51
CA ILE A 4 50.50 1.38 -34.07
C ILE A 4 49.35 2.33 -33.67
N ILE A 5 49.07 3.34 -34.47
CA ILE A 5 47.96 4.28 -34.24
C ILE A 5 46.61 3.54 -34.33
N THR A 6 46.46 2.64 -35.32
CA THR A 6 45.25 1.83 -35.45
C THR A 6 45.05 0.89 -34.25
N LEU A 7 46.13 0.31 -33.71
CA LEU A 7 46.08 -0.56 -32.54
C LEU A 7 45.69 0.23 -31.27
N ILE A 8 46.19 1.43 -31.09
CA ILE A 8 45.86 2.32 -29.96
C ILE A 8 44.39 2.77 -30.03
N VAL A 9 43.89 3.09 -31.22
CA VAL A 9 42.46 3.47 -31.42
C VAL A 9 41.55 2.27 -31.14
N LEU A 10 41.95 1.06 -31.56
CA LEU A 10 41.21 -0.16 -31.28
C LEU A 10 41.19 -0.50 -29.76
N LEU A 11 42.33 -0.26 -29.07
CA LEU A 11 42.42 -0.48 -27.60
C LEU A 11 41.62 0.59 -26.83
N ALA A 12 41.59 1.83 -27.30
CA ALA A 12 40.82 2.90 -26.69
C ALA A 12 39.29 2.69 -26.83
N SER A 13 38.81 2.07 -27.91
CA SER A 13 37.38 1.78 -28.11
C SER A 13 36.86 0.67 -27.21
N THR A 14 37.71 -0.19 -26.65
CA THR A 14 37.28 -1.27 -25.71
C THR A 14 37.12 -0.76 -24.26
N LEU A 15 37.62 0.41 -23.91
CA LEU A 15 37.52 0.98 -22.55
C LEU A 15 36.20 1.68 -22.28
N SER A 16 35.33 1.85 -23.27
CA SER A 16 34.06 2.57 -23.14
C SER A 16 32.85 1.67 -22.87
N MET A 17 33.02 0.35 -22.70
CA MET A 17 31.93 -0.52 -22.24
C MET A 17 31.71 -0.31 -20.75
N GLN A 18 31.04 0.78 -20.39
CA GLN A 18 30.45 0.89 -19.07
C GLN A 18 29.37 -0.18 -18.95
N ALA A 19 29.71 -1.26 -18.26
CA ALA A 19 28.73 -2.27 -17.94
C ALA A 19 27.55 -1.59 -17.22
N GLN A 20 26.36 -1.71 -17.80
CA GLN A 20 25.15 -1.19 -17.17
C GLN A 20 25.04 -1.83 -15.78
N LYS A 21 25.04 -1.01 -14.77
CA LYS A 21 24.92 -1.46 -13.38
C LYS A 21 23.45 -1.51 -12.99
N PHE A 22 23.02 -2.67 -12.56
CA PHE A 22 21.69 -2.91 -12.03
C PHE A 22 21.77 -3.26 -10.54
N ALA A 23 20.74 -2.92 -9.80
CA ALA A 23 20.56 -3.36 -8.42
C ALA A 23 19.15 -3.93 -8.22
N LEU A 24 19.01 -4.70 -7.17
CA LEU A 24 17.73 -5.20 -6.70
C LEU A 24 17.46 -4.65 -5.30
N VAL A 25 16.19 -4.47 -5.00
CA VAL A 25 15.67 -4.25 -3.64
C VAL A 25 14.54 -5.24 -3.37
N ASP A 26 14.30 -5.50 -2.11
CA ASP A 26 13.12 -6.19 -1.62
C ASP A 26 12.31 -5.20 -0.80
N MET A 27 11.29 -4.60 -1.43
CA MET A 27 10.47 -3.59 -0.77
C MET A 27 9.69 -4.15 0.41
N ASP A 28 9.25 -5.41 0.35
CA ASP A 28 8.57 -6.05 1.48
C ASP A 28 9.50 -6.20 2.69
N TYR A 29 10.75 -6.61 2.43
CA TYR A 29 11.77 -6.72 3.46
C TYR A 29 12.10 -5.34 4.05
N ILE A 30 12.31 -4.33 3.20
CA ILE A 30 12.60 -2.96 3.66
C ILE A 30 11.46 -2.43 4.52
N LEU A 31 10.20 -2.50 4.03
CA LEU A 31 9.03 -2.00 4.75
C LEU A 31 8.85 -2.67 6.11
N LYS A 32 9.03 -3.99 6.20
CA LYS A 32 8.92 -4.74 7.47
C LYS A 32 9.96 -4.30 8.50
N ASN A 33 11.08 -3.74 8.06
CA ASN A 33 12.16 -3.28 8.93
C ASN A 33 12.16 -1.76 9.16
N VAL A 34 11.12 -1.06 8.67
CA VAL A 34 10.89 0.38 8.93
C VAL A 34 9.83 0.54 10.02
N PRO A 35 10.17 0.97 11.25
CA PRO A 35 9.20 1.05 12.36
C PRO A 35 8.01 1.98 12.09
N ALA A 36 8.17 2.97 11.20
CA ALA A 36 7.07 3.85 10.78
C ALA A 36 5.99 3.08 10.01
N TYR A 37 6.35 2.05 9.25
CA TYR A 37 5.42 1.20 8.52
C TYR A 37 4.56 0.34 9.47
N GLU A 38 5.16 -0.23 10.50
CA GLU A 38 4.44 -0.99 11.53
C GLU A 38 3.42 -0.09 12.25
N ARG A 39 3.87 1.08 12.73
CA ARG A 39 2.96 2.07 13.37
C ARG A 39 1.83 2.51 12.44
N ALA A 40 2.10 2.70 11.15
CA ALA A 40 1.08 3.05 10.16
C ALA A 40 0.04 1.94 9.99
N ASN A 41 0.47 0.68 9.93
CA ASN A 41 -0.43 -0.48 9.86
C ASN A 41 -1.28 -0.63 11.13
N GLU A 42 -0.70 -0.44 12.31
CA GLU A 42 -1.45 -0.45 13.57
C GLU A 42 -2.53 0.64 13.60
N GLN A 43 -2.19 1.86 13.19
CA GLN A 43 -3.17 2.96 13.09
C GLN A 43 -4.30 2.63 12.10
N LEU A 44 -3.97 2.05 10.95
CA LEU A 44 -4.97 1.64 9.96
C LEU A 44 -5.89 0.55 10.52
N ALA A 45 -5.33 -0.43 11.23
CA ALA A 45 -6.11 -1.50 11.84
C ALA A 45 -7.07 -0.95 12.91
N GLN A 46 -6.60 -0.04 13.77
CA GLN A 46 -7.43 0.59 14.80
C GLN A 46 -8.58 1.41 14.19
N VAL A 47 -8.28 2.22 13.19
CA VAL A 47 -9.30 3.05 12.51
C VAL A 47 -10.29 2.17 11.75
N SER A 48 -9.82 1.15 11.05
CA SER A 48 -10.68 0.18 10.35
C SER A 48 -11.64 -0.52 11.31
N LYS A 49 -11.13 -0.99 12.45
CA LYS A 49 -11.95 -1.62 13.50
C LYS A 49 -13.01 -0.67 14.06
N LYS A 50 -12.64 0.59 14.31
CA LYS A 50 -13.58 1.61 14.79
C LYS A 50 -14.69 1.84 13.76
N TRP A 51 -14.36 2.07 12.51
CA TRP A 51 -15.33 2.33 11.45
C TRP A 51 -16.21 1.12 11.16
N GLN A 52 -15.65 -0.10 11.23
CA GLN A 52 -16.46 -1.31 11.12
C GLN A 52 -17.50 -1.40 12.24
N ALA A 53 -17.13 -1.11 13.48
CA ALA A 53 -18.06 -1.09 14.59
C ALA A 53 -19.20 -0.06 14.42
N GLU A 54 -18.91 1.11 13.83
CA GLU A 54 -19.94 2.11 13.52
C GLU A 54 -20.94 1.60 12.47
N VAL A 55 -20.47 0.91 11.42
CA VAL A 55 -21.32 0.29 10.40
C VAL A 55 -22.14 -0.86 11.01
N ASP A 56 -21.51 -1.70 11.83
CA ASP A 56 -22.16 -2.85 12.47
C ASP A 56 -23.26 -2.41 13.44
N ALA A 57 -23.06 -1.30 14.15
CA ALA A 57 -24.08 -0.71 15.03
C ALA A 57 -25.36 -0.36 14.24
N LEU A 58 -25.25 0.35 13.12
CA LEU A 58 -26.39 0.69 12.27
C LEU A 58 -27.06 -0.55 11.66
N THR A 59 -26.26 -1.52 11.26
CA THR A 59 -26.76 -2.79 10.72
C THR A 59 -27.55 -3.55 11.78
N THR A 60 -27.04 -3.59 13.02
CA THR A 60 -27.71 -4.22 14.16
C THR A 60 -29.01 -3.52 14.53
N GLU A 61 -29.03 -2.16 14.49
CA GLU A 61 -30.26 -1.39 14.69
C GLU A 61 -31.31 -1.73 13.62
N ALA A 62 -30.93 -1.79 12.35
CA ALA A 62 -31.84 -2.15 11.26
C ALA A 62 -32.41 -3.57 11.45
N GLN A 63 -31.55 -4.53 11.79
CA GLN A 63 -31.97 -5.91 12.07
C GLN A 63 -32.93 -5.99 13.26
N THR A 64 -32.69 -5.22 14.31
CA THR A 64 -33.58 -5.14 15.49
C THR A 64 -34.92 -4.56 15.12
N LEU A 65 -34.96 -3.47 14.37
CA LEU A 65 -36.21 -2.88 13.89
C LEU A 65 -36.98 -3.86 13.00
N TYR A 66 -36.31 -4.57 12.12
CA TYR A 66 -36.91 -5.58 11.26
C TYR A 66 -37.51 -6.74 12.08
N LYS A 67 -36.79 -7.28 13.05
CA LYS A 67 -37.27 -8.33 13.94
C LYS A 67 -38.50 -7.89 14.72
N ASN A 68 -38.51 -6.67 15.27
CA ASN A 68 -39.65 -6.10 15.97
C ASN A 68 -40.86 -5.95 15.04
N TYR A 69 -40.63 -5.44 13.83
CA TYR A 69 -41.66 -5.33 12.80
C TYR A 69 -42.29 -6.69 12.49
N GLN A 70 -41.49 -7.74 12.28
CA GLN A 70 -42.00 -9.09 12.03
C GLN A 70 -42.90 -9.59 13.15
N ASN A 71 -42.55 -9.33 14.41
CA ASN A 71 -43.34 -9.77 15.57
C ASN A 71 -44.69 -9.04 15.71
N GLU A 72 -44.73 -7.78 15.25
CA GLU A 72 -45.89 -6.91 15.47
C GLU A 72 -46.79 -6.74 14.21
N VAL A 73 -46.30 -7.16 13.03
CA VAL A 73 -46.87 -6.82 11.70
C VAL A 73 -48.38 -7.17 11.59
N VAL A 74 -48.84 -8.22 12.27
CA VAL A 74 -50.25 -8.66 12.23
C VAL A 74 -51.18 -7.73 12.99
N PHE A 75 -50.67 -6.93 13.91
CA PHE A 75 -51.43 -6.00 14.77
C PHE A 75 -51.33 -4.53 14.29
N LEU A 76 -50.53 -4.24 13.25
CA LEU A 76 -50.28 -2.87 12.80
C LEU A 76 -51.28 -2.42 11.75
N SER A 77 -51.67 -1.12 11.79
CA SER A 77 -52.38 -0.46 10.71
C SER A 77 -51.49 -0.31 9.46
N ALA A 78 -52.06 0.02 8.31
CA ALA A 78 -51.34 0.23 7.07
C ALA A 78 -50.28 1.38 7.20
N GLU A 79 -50.64 2.46 7.87
CA GLU A 79 -49.77 3.60 8.14
C GLU A 79 -48.61 3.21 9.08
N GLN A 80 -48.90 2.44 10.12
CA GLN A 80 -47.87 1.94 11.07
C GLN A 80 -46.90 0.98 10.39
N LYS A 81 -47.40 0.08 9.52
CA LYS A 81 -46.53 -0.80 8.71
C LYS A 81 -45.57 0.00 7.85
N LYS A 82 -46.12 0.97 7.12
CA LYS A 82 -45.30 1.84 6.25
C LYS A 82 -44.24 2.59 7.06
N ALA A 83 -44.62 3.23 8.16
CA ALA A 83 -43.66 3.96 8.99
C ALA A 83 -42.51 3.09 9.52
N LYS A 84 -42.84 1.83 9.95
CA LYS A 84 -41.80 0.89 10.43
C LYS A 84 -40.91 0.40 9.27
N GLN A 85 -41.47 0.14 8.09
CA GLN A 85 -40.70 -0.22 6.91
C GLN A 85 -39.77 0.92 6.47
N ASP A 86 -40.29 2.14 6.42
CA ASP A 86 -39.49 3.33 6.07
C ASP A 86 -38.32 3.52 7.08
N ALA A 87 -38.57 3.31 8.39
CA ALA A 87 -37.52 3.38 9.41
C ALA A 87 -36.42 2.32 9.24
N ILE A 88 -36.82 1.08 8.89
CA ILE A 88 -35.85 0.00 8.59
C ILE A 88 -35.02 0.37 7.36
N MET A 89 -35.68 0.74 6.25
CA MET A 89 -34.99 1.14 5.02
C MET A 89 -34.02 2.31 5.23
N GLU A 90 -34.40 3.29 6.05
CA GLU A 90 -33.54 4.42 6.37
C GLU A 90 -32.28 3.97 7.12
N LYS A 91 -32.39 3.04 8.09
CA LYS A 91 -31.24 2.50 8.81
C LYS A 91 -30.33 1.65 7.91
N GLU A 92 -30.90 0.83 7.06
CA GLU A 92 -30.15 0.06 6.07
C GLU A 92 -29.39 0.99 5.10
N LYS A 93 -30.04 2.04 4.63
CA LYS A 93 -29.43 3.06 3.77
C LYS A 93 -28.27 3.76 4.47
N GLN A 94 -28.46 4.20 5.71
CA GLN A 94 -27.40 4.83 6.52
C GLN A 94 -26.21 3.89 6.70
N ALA A 95 -26.43 2.61 6.99
CA ALA A 95 -25.36 1.61 7.10
C ALA A 95 -24.61 1.44 5.79
N ALA A 96 -25.32 1.35 4.66
CA ALA A 96 -24.72 1.21 3.33
C ALA A 96 -23.92 2.45 2.92
N GLU A 97 -24.44 3.65 3.17
CA GLU A 97 -23.75 4.91 2.89
C GLU A 97 -22.48 5.06 3.74
N LEU A 98 -22.56 4.73 5.04
CA LEU A 98 -21.43 4.78 5.95
C LEU A 98 -20.34 3.78 5.55
N LYS A 99 -20.75 2.55 5.20
CA LYS A 99 -19.85 1.52 4.68
C LYS A 99 -19.13 1.98 3.41
N ARG A 100 -19.87 2.57 2.48
CA ARG A 100 -19.29 3.13 1.24
C ARG A 100 -18.33 4.28 1.53
N LYS A 101 -18.70 5.18 2.45
CA LYS A 101 -17.84 6.31 2.87
C LYS A 101 -16.51 5.81 3.43
N TYR A 102 -16.53 4.80 4.30
CA TYR A 102 -15.32 4.32 4.97
C TYR A 102 -14.52 3.36 4.10
N PHE A 103 -15.18 2.39 3.47
CA PHE A 103 -14.54 1.25 2.81
C PHE A 103 -14.70 1.21 1.29
N GLY A 104 -15.34 2.21 0.69
CA GLY A 104 -15.45 2.32 -0.76
C GLY A 104 -14.10 2.50 -1.46
N PRO A 105 -14.04 2.40 -2.79
CA PRO A 105 -12.78 2.46 -3.57
C PRO A 105 -11.91 3.67 -3.28
N GLU A 106 -12.52 4.84 -3.03
CA GLU A 106 -11.83 6.08 -2.62
C GLU A 106 -12.29 6.55 -1.24
N GLY A 107 -12.68 5.60 -0.40
CA GLY A 107 -13.20 5.85 0.94
C GLY A 107 -12.13 6.36 1.90
N GLU A 108 -12.58 6.70 3.11
CA GLU A 108 -11.71 7.28 4.14
C GLU A 108 -10.54 6.34 4.52
N LEU A 109 -10.74 5.02 4.47
CA LEU A 109 -9.66 4.05 4.75
C LEU A 109 -8.57 4.10 3.68
N TYR A 110 -8.95 4.21 2.41
CA TYR A 110 -7.99 4.37 1.31
C TYR A 110 -7.19 5.67 1.47
N LYS A 111 -7.86 6.80 1.71
CA LYS A 111 -7.21 8.10 1.93
C LYS A 111 -6.26 8.06 3.12
N LYS A 112 -6.69 7.45 4.23
CA LYS A 112 -5.87 7.29 5.42
C LYS A 112 -4.64 6.43 5.15
N ARG A 113 -4.80 5.32 4.42
CA ARG A 113 -3.68 4.47 3.99
C ARG A 113 -2.68 5.28 3.17
N THR A 114 -3.13 5.95 2.12
CA THR A 114 -2.27 6.77 1.26
C THR A 114 -1.52 7.83 2.07
N SER A 115 -2.21 8.55 2.95
CA SER A 115 -1.57 9.60 3.76
C SER A 115 -0.50 9.08 4.73
N LEU A 116 -0.64 7.84 5.21
CA LEU A 116 0.34 7.21 6.10
C LEU A 116 1.49 6.55 5.35
N MET A 117 1.21 5.95 4.19
CA MET A 117 2.19 5.16 3.44
C MET A 117 3.06 5.99 2.50
N SER A 118 2.48 7.02 1.84
CA SER A 118 3.25 7.83 0.90
C SER A 118 4.54 8.42 1.47
N PRO A 119 4.56 9.05 2.66
CA PRO A 119 5.80 9.58 3.21
C PRO A 119 6.88 8.51 3.42
N ILE A 120 6.47 7.30 3.86
CA ILE A 120 7.39 6.17 4.08
C ILE A 120 7.98 5.69 2.75
N GLN A 121 7.14 5.58 1.73
CA GLN A 121 7.57 5.19 0.39
C GLN A 121 8.50 6.24 -0.24
N ASP A 122 8.21 7.52 -0.02
CA ASP A 122 9.04 8.62 -0.52
C ASP A 122 10.43 8.63 0.15
N GLU A 123 10.52 8.36 1.47
CA GLU A 123 11.80 8.23 2.17
C GLU A 123 12.63 7.06 1.63
N ILE A 124 11.99 5.89 1.43
CA ILE A 124 12.66 4.71 0.87
C ILE A 124 13.12 4.99 -0.56
N TYR A 125 12.24 5.58 -1.39
CA TYR A 125 12.57 5.94 -2.77
C TYR A 125 13.77 6.90 -2.84
N ASN A 126 13.80 7.93 -2.01
CA ASN A 126 14.90 8.88 -1.96
C ASN A 126 16.21 8.21 -1.52
N ALA A 127 16.15 7.30 -0.54
CA ALA A 127 17.33 6.53 -0.11
C ALA A 127 17.86 5.63 -1.24
N ILE A 128 16.98 4.94 -1.98
CA ILE A 128 17.33 4.12 -3.15
C ILE A 128 17.97 5.00 -4.24
N LYS A 129 17.34 6.13 -4.54
CA LYS A 129 17.82 7.08 -5.55
C LYS A 129 19.23 7.59 -5.23
N ASP A 130 19.46 8.01 -3.99
CA ASP A 130 20.78 8.50 -3.58
C ASP A 130 21.84 7.41 -3.69
N ILE A 131 21.53 6.15 -3.35
CA ILE A 131 22.44 5.01 -3.51
C ILE A 131 22.69 4.75 -4.99
N ALA A 132 21.65 4.79 -5.80
CA ALA A 132 21.76 4.59 -7.24
C ALA A 132 22.66 5.65 -7.89
N ASP A 133 22.48 6.92 -7.55
CA ASP A 133 23.29 8.03 -8.02
C ASP A 133 24.76 7.86 -7.59
N LEU A 134 25.01 7.52 -6.33
CA LEU A 134 26.34 7.32 -5.77
C LEU A 134 27.10 6.15 -6.40
N ARG A 135 26.40 5.03 -6.63
CA ARG A 135 26.95 3.77 -7.16
C ARG A 135 26.95 3.70 -8.69
N GLY A 136 26.22 4.60 -9.35
CA GLY A 136 26.04 4.63 -10.80
C GLY A 136 25.13 3.50 -11.28
N TYR A 137 24.13 3.11 -10.50
CA TYR A 137 23.09 2.20 -10.95
C TYR A 137 22.16 2.92 -11.93
N GLN A 138 21.91 2.30 -13.06
CA GLN A 138 21.01 2.83 -14.10
C GLN A 138 19.59 2.35 -13.91
N LEU A 139 19.40 1.25 -13.20
CA LEU A 139 18.11 0.65 -12.90
C LEU A 139 18.17 -0.08 -11.56
N VAL A 140 17.15 0.13 -10.73
CA VAL A 140 16.91 -0.63 -9.52
C VAL A 140 15.52 -1.27 -9.65
N LEU A 141 15.45 -2.58 -9.47
CA LEU A 141 14.20 -3.34 -9.59
C LEU A 141 13.78 -3.86 -8.21
N ASP A 142 12.48 -3.83 -7.97
CA ASP A 142 11.90 -4.44 -6.76
C ASP A 142 11.57 -5.90 -7.05
N ARG A 143 12.28 -6.81 -6.38
CA ARG A 143 12.05 -8.26 -6.54
C ARG A 143 10.82 -8.79 -5.80
N ALA A 144 10.26 -8.00 -4.86
CA ALA A 144 9.08 -8.42 -4.11
C ALA A 144 7.78 -8.17 -4.88
N SER A 145 7.73 -7.13 -5.70
CA SER A 145 6.54 -6.73 -6.46
C SER A 145 6.51 -7.24 -7.89
N ASP A 146 7.65 -7.65 -8.45
CA ASP A 146 7.75 -8.08 -9.85
C ASP A 146 7.94 -9.59 -9.97
N ALA A 147 6.88 -10.29 -10.35
CA ALA A 147 6.89 -11.73 -10.62
C ALA A 147 7.79 -12.12 -11.81
N ALA A 148 8.30 -11.16 -12.59
CA ALA A 148 9.20 -11.41 -13.71
C ALA A 148 10.65 -11.67 -13.27
N ILE A 149 11.03 -11.34 -12.03
CA ILE A 149 12.36 -11.58 -11.50
C ILE A 149 12.42 -12.98 -10.91
N ILE A 150 12.84 -13.96 -11.72
CA ILE A 150 12.96 -15.36 -11.30
C ILE A 150 14.20 -15.60 -10.43
N PHE A 151 15.29 -14.87 -10.70
CA PHE A 151 16.54 -14.98 -9.96
C PHE A 151 17.24 -13.62 -9.87
N GLY A 152 17.71 -13.30 -8.68
CA GLY A 152 18.56 -12.13 -8.41
C GLY A 152 19.71 -12.52 -7.48
N SER A 153 20.95 -12.26 -7.90
CA SER A 153 22.11 -12.52 -7.05
C SER A 153 22.06 -11.65 -5.78
N PRO A 154 22.31 -12.21 -4.59
CA PRO A 154 22.42 -11.41 -3.36
C PRO A 154 23.49 -10.30 -3.44
N LYS A 155 24.45 -10.42 -4.36
CA LYS A 155 25.51 -9.42 -4.54
C LYS A 155 25.02 -8.09 -5.13
N ILE A 156 23.86 -8.09 -5.79
CA ILE A 156 23.27 -6.90 -6.38
C ILE A 156 22.05 -6.42 -5.57
N ASP A 157 21.71 -7.10 -4.47
CA ASP A 157 20.65 -6.69 -3.55
C ASP A 157 21.18 -5.62 -2.60
N ILE A 158 20.57 -4.43 -2.64
CA ILE A 158 20.96 -3.28 -1.85
C ILE A 158 19.97 -2.98 -0.70
N SER A 159 19.05 -3.89 -0.40
CA SER A 159 17.99 -3.66 0.61
C SER A 159 18.56 -3.27 1.97
N ASN A 160 19.62 -3.95 2.43
CA ASN A 160 20.28 -3.63 3.70
C ASN A 160 21.00 -2.27 3.63
N GLU A 161 21.56 -1.89 2.49
CA GLU A 161 22.17 -0.57 2.29
C GLU A 161 21.12 0.54 2.37
N VAL A 162 19.93 0.30 1.80
CA VAL A 162 18.78 1.21 1.92
C VAL A 162 18.37 1.37 3.40
N LEU A 163 18.21 0.27 4.13
CA LEU A 163 17.89 0.31 5.56
C LEU A 163 18.95 1.06 6.37
N SER A 164 20.23 0.80 6.11
CA SER A 164 21.33 1.51 6.76
C SER A 164 21.30 3.01 6.48
N LYS A 165 20.99 3.42 5.25
CA LYS A 165 20.85 4.83 4.86
C LYS A 165 19.67 5.51 5.53
N LEU A 166 18.59 4.78 5.78
CA LEU A 166 17.42 5.25 6.53
C LEU A 166 17.66 5.28 8.05
N GLY A 167 18.82 4.81 8.54
CA GLY A 167 19.15 4.76 9.96
C GLY A 167 18.66 3.49 10.66
N TYR A 168 18.21 2.49 9.93
CA TYR A 168 17.76 1.19 10.43
C TYR A 168 18.84 0.16 10.15
N SER A 169 19.81 0.01 11.04
CA SER A 169 20.84 -1.04 10.95
C SER A 169 20.35 -2.32 11.61
N HIS A 170 20.61 -3.45 10.97
CA HIS A 170 20.49 -4.80 11.54
C HIS A 170 21.84 -5.30 12.04
#